data_f2bd45c91f2c59ce7c702b2f457f89b0
#
_entry.id   f2bd45c91f2c59ce7c702b2f457f89b0
#
_cell.length_a   1.000
_cell.length_b   1.000
_cell.length_c   1.000
_cell.angle_alpha   90.00
_cell.angle_beta   90.00
_cell.angle_gamma   90.00
#
_symmetry.space_group_name_H-M   'P 1'
#
loop_
_entity.id
_entity.type
_entity.pdbx_description
1 polymer ?
#
loop_
_entity_poly.entity_id
_entity_poly.type
_entity_poly.pdbx_seq_one_letter_code
_entity_poly.pdbx_strand_id
1 'polypeptide(L)'
;MLIGCGALGTVIADQLVRAGVGHLRICDRDVVEATNLQRQVLFDESDAEAGTPKAIAAAQRLSRINSTVRIEPHVVDVHSGNIEEFIEGRSGASRASVILDGSDNADVRYLINDAAVKHGVPWVYGGCVGTSGRVMAILPGKSPCLRCLFPDPPGAGELETCDTAGVLAPAAAVVASLQVVAAMKILLGHRVDEQLVTLDLWQGRIQTISTVGGRRDDCSTCGRRQFAFLDRSASGTTTLCGRDAVQVLPATRTALSFERMANRLATAGTVESTPHLVRCRLTESGLALTVFPDGRAIVKGTTDPAVARSVYARYVGT
;
A
#
# COMPACT_ATOMS: atom_id res chain seq x y z
N MET A 1 0.59 -8.16 9.21
CA MET A 1 1.04 -7.68 7.90
C MET A 1 0.35 -6.35 7.59
N LEU A 2 1.09 -5.35 7.17
CA LEU A 2 0.60 -4.02 6.78
C LEU A 2 0.92 -3.80 5.31
N ILE A 3 -0.08 -3.45 4.52
CA ILE A 3 0.06 -3.12 3.09
C ILE A 3 -0.19 -1.62 2.92
N GLY A 4 0.84 -0.90 2.50
CA GLY A 4 0.89 0.55 2.44
C GLY A 4 1.38 1.18 3.76
N CYS A 5 2.37 2.06 3.66
CA CYS A 5 2.96 2.81 4.79
C CYS A 5 2.83 4.33 4.55
N GLY A 6 1.63 4.75 4.13
CA GLY A 6 1.24 6.14 3.91
C GLY A 6 0.58 6.77 5.14
N ALA A 7 -0.44 7.61 4.91
CA ALA A 7 -1.14 8.35 5.96
C ALA A 7 -1.78 7.44 7.03
N LEU A 8 -2.43 6.35 6.62
CA LEU A 8 -2.97 5.33 7.52
C LEU A 8 -1.86 4.43 8.07
N GLY A 9 -1.02 3.90 7.18
CA GLY A 9 -0.04 2.88 7.52
C GLY A 9 1.01 3.33 8.53
N THR A 10 1.46 4.58 8.50
CA THR A 10 2.42 5.09 9.48
C THR A 10 1.84 5.15 10.89
N VAL A 11 0.57 5.53 11.03
CA VAL A 11 -0.14 5.54 12.34
C VAL A 11 -0.40 4.11 12.81
N ILE A 12 -0.86 3.22 11.91
CA ILE A 12 -1.06 1.80 12.22
C ILE A 12 0.23 1.17 12.74
N ALA A 13 1.34 1.36 12.02
CA ALA A 13 2.63 0.78 12.38
C ALA A 13 3.13 1.31 13.74
N ASP A 14 3.06 2.62 13.97
CA ASP A 14 3.46 3.25 15.24
C ASP A 14 2.67 2.66 16.42
N GLN A 15 1.35 2.61 16.32
CA GLN A 15 0.50 2.13 17.41
C GLN A 15 0.68 0.63 17.68
N LEU A 16 0.80 -0.21 16.64
CA LEU A 16 1.03 -1.65 16.83
C LEU A 16 2.38 -1.94 17.47
N VAL A 17 3.43 -1.24 17.07
CA VAL A 17 4.77 -1.41 17.65
C VAL A 17 4.81 -0.94 19.08
N ARG A 18 4.17 0.17 19.43
CA ARG A 18 4.02 0.63 20.82
C ARG A 18 3.22 -0.34 21.69
N ALA A 19 2.21 -0.98 21.09
CA ALA A 19 1.42 -2.00 21.77
C ALA A 19 2.17 -3.33 21.96
N GLY A 20 3.35 -3.50 21.36
CA GLY A 20 4.19 -4.69 21.54
C GLY A 20 3.76 -5.89 20.67
N VAL A 21 3.23 -5.64 19.46
CA VAL A 21 3.00 -6.74 18.49
C VAL A 21 4.32 -7.47 18.24
N GLY A 22 4.32 -8.81 18.26
CA GLY A 22 5.58 -9.57 18.17
C GLY A 22 6.31 -9.43 16.83
N HIS A 23 5.55 -9.33 15.71
CA HIS A 23 6.11 -9.24 14.37
C HIS A 23 5.24 -8.35 13.47
N LEU A 24 5.85 -7.38 12.80
CA LEU A 24 5.19 -6.48 11.85
C LEU A 24 5.92 -6.52 10.50
N ARG A 25 5.25 -7.09 9.48
CA ARG A 25 5.67 -7.03 8.08
C ARG A 25 5.05 -5.81 7.43
N ILE A 26 5.88 -4.94 6.83
CA ILE A 26 5.46 -3.69 6.17
C ILE A 26 5.80 -3.79 4.69
N CYS A 27 4.78 -3.74 3.82
CA CYS A 27 4.95 -3.71 2.38
C CYS A 27 4.57 -2.32 1.85
N ASP A 28 5.52 -1.60 1.28
CA ASP A 28 5.29 -0.32 0.61
C ASP A 28 6.26 -0.15 -0.55
N ARG A 29 5.78 0.42 -1.64
CA ARG A 29 6.57 0.60 -2.88
C ARG A 29 7.23 1.96 -3.02
N ASP A 30 6.73 2.96 -2.27
CA ASP A 30 7.07 4.37 -2.45
C ASP A 30 8.30 4.78 -1.63
N VAL A 31 8.84 5.93 -2.00
CA VAL A 31 9.83 6.67 -1.22
C VAL A 31 9.16 7.80 -0.44
N VAL A 32 9.84 8.30 0.58
CA VAL A 32 9.39 9.47 1.32
C VAL A 32 9.57 10.71 0.44
N GLU A 33 8.55 11.56 0.41
CA GLU A 33 8.56 12.86 -0.25
C GLU A 33 8.14 13.95 0.74
N ALA A 34 8.66 15.18 0.58
CA ALA A 34 8.36 16.30 1.47
C ALA A 34 6.83 16.58 1.58
N THR A 35 6.08 16.37 0.49
CA THR A 35 4.62 16.49 0.44
C THR A 35 3.89 15.47 1.31
N ASN A 36 4.57 14.43 1.78
CA ASN A 36 4.00 13.38 2.64
C ASN A 36 4.05 13.75 4.13
N LEU A 37 5.00 14.58 4.55
CA LEU A 37 5.33 14.84 5.95
C LEU A 37 4.15 15.41 6.76
N GLN A 38 3.26 16.14 6.11
CA GLN A 38 2.09 16.73 6.78
C GLN A 38 1.07 15.68 7.30
N ARG A 39 1.16 14.40 6.88
CA ARG A 39 0.22 13.34 7.27
C ARG A 39 0.84 11.97 7.53
N GLN A 40 2.14 11.77 7.27
CA GLN A 40 2.84 10.49 7.45
C GLN A 40 3.81 10.59 8.63
N VAL A 41 3.34 10.23 9.81
CA VAL A 41 3.92 10.57 11.12
C VAL A 41 5.26 9.90 11.46
N LEU A 42 5.70 8.89 10.70
CA LEU A 42 6.96 8.18 10.95
C LEU A 42 8.16 8.81 10.24
N PHE A 43 7.93 9.76 9.33
CA PHE A 43 8.95 10.31 8.45
C PHE A 43 9.28 11.76 8.80
N ASP A 44 10.49 12.17 8.46
CA ASP A 44 10.98 13.52 8.62
C ASP A 44 11.65 14.07 7.34
N GLU A 45 12.14 15.32 7.40
CA GLU A 45 12.75 15.99 6.25
C GLU A 45 13.98 15.25 5.74
N SER A 46 14.78 14.66 6.63
CA SER A 46 15.98 13.90 6.23
C SER A 46 15.64 12.65 5.42
N ASP A 47 14.52 11.99 5.73
CA ASP A 47 14.01 10.86 4.95
C ASP A 47 13.59 11.29 3.54
N ALA A 48 12.96 12.48 3.44
CA ALA A 48 12.50 13.02 2.17
C ALA A 48 13.67 13.48 1.29
N GLU A 49 14.67 14.15 1.86
CA GLU A 49 15.89 14.57 1.17
C GLU A 49 16.70 13.36 0.63
N ALA A 50 16.82 12.31 1.46
CA ALA A 50 17.50 11.08 1.06
C ALA A 50 16.68 10.22 0.09
N GLY A 51 15.40 10.51 -0.12
CA GLY A 51 14.50 9.65 -0.90
C GLY A 51 14.40 8.24 -0.32
N THR A 52 14.41 8.13 1.01
CA THR A 52 14.40 6.83 1.70
C THR A 52 13.08 6.09 1.40
N PRO A 53 13.12 4.78 1.05
CA PRO A 53 11.90 4.00 0.90
C PRO A 53 11.08 4.00 2.18
N LYS A 54 9.76 4.21 2.07
CA LYS A 54 8.84 4.33 3.22
C LYS A 54 8.93 3.13 4.17
N ALA A 55 8.98 1.91 3.63
CA ALA A 55 9.11 0.71 4.46
C ALA A 55 10.42 0.68 5.28
N ILE A 56 11.53 1.16 4.70
CA ILE A 56 12.84 1.22 5.35
C ILE A 56 12.85 2.32 6.43
N ALA A 57 12.42 3.54 6.08
CA ALA A 57 12.34 4.66 7.03
C ALA A 57 11.46 4.30 8.23
N ALA A 58 10.28 3.71 7.96
CA ALA A 58 9.39 3.22 9.01
C ALA A 58 10.07 2.19 9.91
N ALA A 59 10.75 1.18 9.34
CA ALA A 59 11.43 0.15 10.13
C ALA A 59 12.54 0.74 11.01
N GLN A 60 13.33 1.67 10.50
CA GLN A 60 14.38 2.36 11.26
C GLN A 60 13.80 3.19 12.42
N ARG A 61 12.72 3.91 12.18
CA ARG A 61 12.03 4.70 13.21
C ARG A 61 11.40 3.82 14.28
N LEU A 62 10.66 2.80 13.87
CA LEU A 62 9.92 1.90 14.75
C LEU A 62 10.85 1.03 15.62
N SER A 63 12.00 0.60 15.11
CA SER A 63 12.99 -0.15 15.89
C SER A 63 13.55 0.67 17.06
N ARG A 64 13.58 2.00 16.94
CA ARG A 64 13.96 2.90 18.04
C ARG A 64 12.83 3.12 19.05
N ILE A 65 11.57 2.89 18.65
CA ILE A 65 10.40 2.99 19.53
C ILE A 65 10.27 1.74 20.41
N ASN A 66 10.39 0.54 19.81
CA ASN A 66 10.33 -0.71 20.55
C ASN A 66 11.21 -1.77 19.87
N SER A 67 12.39 -2.00 20.43
CA SER A 67 13.38 -2.94 19.91
C SER A 67 13.01 -4.43 20.08
N THR A 68 11.95 -4.73 20.84
CA THR A 68 11.49 -6.12 21.04
C THR A 68 10.58 -6.60 19.90
N VAL A 69 10.06 -5.69 19.08
CA VAL A 69 9.22 -6.00 17.94
C VAL A 69 10.09 -6.32 16.72
N ARG A 70 9.88 -7.50 16.13
CA ARG A 70 10.49 -7.82 14.84
C ARG A 70 9.80 -7.04 13.71
N ILE A 71 10.53 -6.14 13.06
CA ILE A 71 10.01 -5.37 11.92
C ILE A 71 10.66 -5.90 10.65
N GLU A 72 9.84 -6.24 9.67
CA GLU A 72 10.24 -6.81 8.38
C GLU A 72 9.80 -5.87 7.25
N PRO A 73 10.67 -4.93 6.79
CA PRO A 73 10.35 -4.01 5.73
C PRO A 73 10.52 -4.63 4.34
N HIS A 74 9.55 -4.40 3.46
CA HIS A 74 9.59 -4.79 2.06
C HIS A 74 9.32 -3.58 1.16
N VAL A 75 10.32 -3.19 0.38
CA VAL A 75 10.18 -2.16 -0.66
C VAL A 75 9.62 -2.83 -1.90
N VAL A 76 8.28 -2.97 -1.96
CA VAL A 76 7.62 -3.77 -2.96
C VAL A 76 6.26 -3.21 -3.33
N ASP A 77 5.92 -3.30 -4.61
CA ASP A 77 4.54 -3.15 -5.07
C ASP A 77 3.80 -4.47 -4.84
N VAL A 78 2.72 -4.42 -4.06
CA VAL A 78 1.88 -5.59 -3.78
C VAL A 78 0.90 -5.78 -4.93
N HIS A 79 0.96 -6.95 -5.58
CA HIS A 79 0.14 -7.31 -6.72
C HIS A 79 -0.23 -8.81 -6.68
N SER A 80 -1.06 -9.25 -7.62
CA SER A 80 -1.55 -10.64 -7.70
C SER A 80 -0.45 -11.70 -7.70
N GLY A 81 0.71 -11.42 -8.29
CA GLY A 81 1.82 -12.38 -8.37
C GLY A 81 2.68 -12.47 -7.08
N ASN A 82 2.43 -11.67 -6.04
CA ASN A 82 3.27 -11.70 -4.85
C ASN A 82 2.51 -11.63 -3.51
N ILE A 83 1.27 -11.19 -3.47
CA ILE A 83 0.53 -11.00 -2.21
C ILE A 83 0.42 -12.28 -1.40
N GLU A 84 0.19 -13.43 -2.06
CA GLU A 84 0.04 -14.72 -1.40
C GLU A 84 1.34 -15.15 -0.70
N GLU A 85 2.49 -14.90 -1.31
CA GLU A 85 3.80 -15.15 -0.73
C GLU A 85 4.03 -14.32 0.55
N PHE A 86 3.58 -13.05 0.55
CA PHE A 86 3.66 -12.21 1.75
C PHE A 86 2.67 -12.63 2.84
N ILE A 87 1.52 -13.17 2.48
CA ILE A 87 0.56 -13.71 3.46
C ILE A 87 1.10 -14.97 4.12
N GLU A 88 1.61 -15.93 3.34
CA GLU A 88 2.12 -17.20 3.86
C GLU A 88 3.48 -17.06 4.58
N GLY A 89 4.23 -16.00 4.29
CA GLY A 89 5.56 -15.76 4.86
C GLY A 89 6.67 -16.28 3.95
N ARG A 90 7.58 -15.38 3.60
CA ARG A 90 8.77 -15.69 2.78
C ARG A 90 9.85 -16.35 3.63
N SER A 91 10.58 -17.30 3.05
CA SER A 91 11.85 -17.82 3.62
C SER A 91 11.79 -18.19 5.11
N GLY A 92 10.69 -18.85 5.53
CA GLY A 92 10.54 -19.32 6.92
C GLY A 92 9.95 -18.28 7.88
N ALA A 93 9.51 -17.12 7.40
CA ALA A 93 8.73 -16.19 8.20
C ALA A 93 7.32 -16.75 8.45
N SER A 94 6.72 -16.39 9.60
CA SER A 94 5.38 -16.85 9.96
C SER A 94 4.32 -16.26 9.05
N ARG A 95 3.26 -17.05 8.81
CA ARG A 95 2.04 -16.61 8.15
C ARG A 95 1.42 -15.40 8.84
N ALA A 96 0.83 -14.49 8.08
CA ALA A 96 0.14 -13.34 8.63
C ALA A 96 -1.09 -13.77 9.44
N SER A 97 -1.19 -13.29 10.68
CA SER A 97 -2.35 -13.51 11.55
C SER A 97 -3.49 -12.53 11.26
N VAL A 98 -3.14 -11.33 10.76
CA VAL A 98 -4.08 -10.29 10.33
C VAL A 98 -3.41 -9.41 9.27
N ILE A 99 -4.20 -8.93 8.31
CA ILE A 99 -3.75 -7.96 7.31
C ILE A 99 -4.42 -6.62 7.60
N LEU A 100 -3.64 -5.53 7.59
CA LEU A 100 -4.15 -4.16 7.72
C LEU A 100 -3.94 -3.41 6.40
N ASP A 101 -4.98 -2.71 6.00
CA ASP A 101 -5.00 -1.88 4.79
C ASP A 101 -4.55 -0.46 5.13
N GLY A 102 -3.36 -0.11 4.70
CA GLY A 102 -2.82 1.25 4.72
C GLY A 102 -2.70 1.85 3.31
N SER A 103 -3.31 1.20 2.30
CA SER A 103 -3.21 1.60 0.90
C SER A 103 -4.15 2.76 0.55
N ASP A 104 -3.80 3.46 -0.52
CA ASP A 104 -4.60 4.53 -1.13
C ASP A 104 -5.25 4.09 -2.47
N ASN A 105 -5.17 2.82 -2.81
CA ASN A 105 -5.56 2.28 -4.11
C ASN A 105 -6.72 1.28 -3.99
N ALA A 106 -7.78 1.49 -4.75
CA ALA A 106 -8.96 0.62 -4.75
C ALA A 106 -8.63 -0.80 -5.20
N ASP A 107 -7.88 -0.98 -6.30
CA ASP A 107 -7.53 -2.31 -6.82
C ASP A 107 -6.77 -3.16 -5.80
N VAL A 108 -5.85 -2.53 -5.05
CA VAL A 108 -5.10 -3.22 -3.97
C VAL A 108 -6.05 -3.68 -2.86
N ARG A 109 -7.09 -2.93 -2.52
CA ARG A 109 -8.10 -3.33 -1.52
C ARG A 109 -8.88 -4.57 -1.94
N TYR A 110 -9.29 -4.62 -3.20
CA TYR A 110 -9.97 -5.81 -3.75
C TYR A 110 -9.04 -7.00 -3.85
N LEU A 111 -7.78 -6.78 -4.18
CA LEU A 111 -6.74 -7.81 -4.15
C LEU A 111 -6.52 -8.36 -2.72
N ILE A 112 -6.42 -7.48 -1.73
CA ILE A 112 -6.33 -7.87 -0.30
C ILE A 112 -7.54 -8.71 0.08
N ASN A 113 -8.75 -8.26 -0.30
CA ASN A 113 -9.98 -8.99 -0.01
C ASN A 113 -9.97 -10.40 -0.61
N ASP A 114 -9.61 -10.54 -1.88
CA ASP A 114 -9.55 -11.85 -2.54
C ASP A 114 -8.52 -12.77 -1.88
N ALA A 115 -7.31 -12.27 -1.64
CA ALA A 115 -6.25 -13.03 -0.98
C ALA A 115 -6.61 -13.41 0.47
N ALA A 116 -7.13 -12.46 1.26
CA ALA A 116 -7.54 -12.71 2.64
C ALA A 116 -8.66 -13.77 2.73
N VAL A 117 -9.66 -13.69 1.85
CA VAL A 117 -10.75 -14.67 1.81
C VAL A 117 -10.24 -16.04 1.32
N LYS A 118 -9.39 -16.09 0.30
CA LYS A 118 -8.80 -17.33 -0.21
C LYS A 118 -8.03 -18.08 0.85
N HIS A 119 -7.18 -17.37 1.57
CA HIS A 119 -6.32 -17.91 2.62
C HIS A 119 -6.97 -17.96 4.02
N GLY A 120 -8.17 -17.43 4.19
CA GLY A 120 -8.85 -17.44 5.49
C GLY A 120 -8.15 -16.57 6.54
N VAL A 121 -7.45 -15.50 6.13
CA VAL A 121 -6.76 -14.57 7.03
C VAL A 121 -7.66 -13.37 7.29
N PRO A 122 -7.96 -13.02 8.55
CA PRO A 122 -8.66 -11.79 8.88
C PRO A 122 -7.95 -10.56 8.34
N TRP A 123 -8.73 -9.55 7.93
CA TRP A 123 -8.13 -8.29 7.54
C TRP A 123 -8.99 -7.10 7.95
N VAL A 124 -8.38 -5.94 8.08
CA VAL A 124 -9.07 -4.71 8.46
C VAL A 124 -8.94 -3.71 7.33
N TYR A 125 -10.05 -3.46 6.66
CA TYR A 125 -10.20 -2.42 5.66
C TYR A 125 -10.16 -1.04 6.29
N GLY A 126 -9.42 -0.12 5.69
CA GLY A 126 -9.42 1.30 6.02
C GLY A 126 -9.37 2.15 4.76
N GLY A 127 -10.17 3.20 4.73
CA GLY A 127 -10.14 4.19 3.65
C GLY A 127 -10.34 5.59 4.20
N CYS A 128 -9.57 6.56 3.71
CA CYS A 128 -9.70 7.96 4.10
C CYS A 128 -9.46 8.85 2.88
N VAL A 129 -10.38 9.77 2.61
CA VAL A 129 -10.28 10.79 1.56
C VAL A 129 -10.87 12.08 2.11
N GLY A 130 -10.19 13.21 1.90
CA GLY A 130 -10.60 14.50 2.45
C GLY A 130 -10.69 14.44 3.97
N THR A 131 -11.87 14.68 4.52
CA THR A 131 -12.18 14.66 5.96
C THR A 131 -12.89 13.38 6.39
N SER A 132 -13.22 12.51 5.43
CA SER A 132 -14.06 11.33 5.62
C SER A 132 -13.26 10.04 5.65
N GLY A 133 -13.74 9.07 6.43
CA GLY A 133 -13.09 7.76 6.51
C GLY A 133 -14.07 6.62 6.73
N ARG A 134 -13.59 5.39 6.49
CA ARG A 134 -14.33 4.14 6.67
C ARG A 134 -13.42 3.08 7.24
N VAL A 135 -13.96 2.25 8.14
CA VAL A 135 -13.25 1.10 8.72
C VAL A 135 -14.19 -0.09 8.80
N MET A 136 -13.72 -1.26 8.41
CA MET A 136 -14.45 -2.51 8.55
C MET A 136 -13.48 -3.67 8.80
N ALA A 137 -13.71 -4.45 9.84
CA ALA A 137 -13.02 -5.72 10.02
C ALA A 137 -13.72 -6.82 9.22
N ILE A 138 -12.94 -7.60 8.49
CA ILE A 138 -13.41 -8.71 7.67
C ILE A 138 -12.83 -10.01 8.19
N LEU A 139 -13.71 -10.89 8.65
CA LEU A 139 -13.40 -12.22 9.17
C LEU A 139 -13.86 -13.27 8.16
N PRO A 140 -12.95 -13.82 7.33
CA PRO A 140 -13.32 -14.77 6.29
C PRO A 140 -14.16 -15.95 6.82
N GLY A 141 -15.26 -16.23 6.14
CA GLY A 141 -16.20 -17.28 6.53
C GLY A 141 -17.20 -16.89 7.64
N LYS A 142 -16.98 -15.79 8.35
CA LYS A 142 -17.84 -15.32 9.47
C LYS A 142 -18.58 -14.05 9.13
N SER A 143 -17.88 -13.00 8.68
CA SER A 143 -18.48 -11.71 8.35
C SER A 143 -18.66 -11.53 6.83
N PRO A 144 -19.42 -10.50 6.37
CA PRO A 144 -19.36 -10.08 4.97
C PRO A 144 -17.92 -9.70 4.57
N CYS A 145 -17.54 -10.01 3.34
CA CYS A 145 -16.30 -9.52 2.77
C CYS A 145 -16.50 -8.13 2.15
N LEU A 146 -15.43 -7.48 1.70
CA LEU A 146 -15.52 -6.15 1.07
C LEU A 146 -16.52 -6.14 -0.08
N ARG A 147 -16.50 -7.16 -0.95
CA ARG A 147 -17.38 -7.25 -2.12
C ARG A 147 -18.84 -7.58 -1.81
N CYS A 148 -19.16 -7.99 -0.59
CA CYS A 148 -20.56 -8.08 -0.17
C CYS A 148 -21.21 -6.68 -0.08
N LEU A 149 -20.45 -5.67 0.35
CA LEU A 149 -20.92 -4.30 0.54
C LEU A 149 -20.59 -3.42 -0.68
N PHE A 150 -19.43 -3.63 -1.27
CA PHE A 150 -18.92 -2.88 -2.42
C PHE A 150 -18.56 -3.89 -3.52
N PRO A 151 -19.51 -4.28 -4.39
CA PRO A 151 -19.34 -5.37 -5.36
C PRO A 151 -18.17 -5.16 -6.31
N ASP A 152 -18.00 -3.92 -6.79
CA ASP A 152 -16.99 -3.53 -7.76
C ASP A 152 -16.21 -2.31 -7.29
N PRO A 153 -14.92 -2.18 -7.68
CA PRO A 153 -14.19 -0.95 -7.44
C PRO A 153 -14.85 0.20 -8.21
N PRO A 154 -14.77 1.43 -7.68
CA PRO A 154 -15.23 2.61 -8.40
C PRO A 154 -14.49 2.74 -9.73
N GLY A 155 -15.18 3.22 -10.75
CA GLY A 155 -14.60 3.51 -12.05
C GLY A 155 -13.50 4.58 -11.97
N ALA A 156 -12.59 4.57 -12.94
CA ALA A 156 -11.53 5.56 -13.00
C ALA A 156 -12.12 6.99 -13.05
N GLY A 157 -11.78 7.83 -12.07
CA GLY A 157 -12.28 9.21 -11.97
C GLY A 157 -13.64 9.37 -11.30
N GLU A 158 -14.31 8.29 -10.89
CA GLU A 158 -15.61 8.37 -10.19
C GLU A 158 -15.50 8.83 -8.74
N LEU A 159 -14.37 8.57 -8.10
CA LEU A 159 -14.12 9.02 -6.73
C LEU A 159 -12.91 9.93 -6.67
N GLU A 160 -13.00 10.91 -5.78
CA GLU A 160 -11.85 11.68 -5.36
C GLU A 160 -10.81 10.75 -4.73
N THR A 161 -9.54 11.01 -5.03
CA THR A 161 -8.40 10.29 -4.46
C THR A 161 -7.72 11.14 -3.39
N CYS A 162 -6.86 10.51 -2.59
CA CYS A 162 -6.04 11.24 -1.61
C CYS A 162 -5.16 12.32 -2.25
N ASP A 163 -4.77 12.13 -3.50
CA ASP A 163 -3.93 13.08 -4.24
C ASP A 163 -4.73 14.24 -4.84
N THR A 164 -6.03 14.04 -5.18
CA THR A 164 -6.89 15.07 -5.76
C THR A 164 -7.64 15.89 -4.72
N ALA A 165 -8.20 15.25 -3.68
CA ALA A 165 -8.95 15.90 -2.60
C ALA A 165 -8.11 16.21 -1.36
N GLY A 166 -6.90 15.66 -1.29
CA GLY A 166 -6.10 15.67 -0.07
C GLY A 166 -6.61 14.72 1.01
N VAL A 167 -5.96 14.72 2.15
CA VAL A 167 -6.36 13.95 3.34
C VAL A 167 -6.08 14.79 4.58
N LEU A 168 -7.09 14.97 5.40
CA LEU A 168 -6.94 15.57 6.73
C LEU A 168 -6.19 14.59 7.65
N ALA A 169 -4.98 14.96 8.10
CA ALA A 169 -4.16 14.07 8.92
C ALA A 169 -4.88 13.52 10.17
N PRO A 170 -5.63 14.30 10.95
CA PRO A 170 -6.47 13.77 12.04
C PRO A 170 -7.49 12.72 11.58
N ALA A 171 -8.10 12.85 10.40
CA ALA A 171 -9.05 11.86 9.89
C ALA A 171 -8.36 10.52 9.61
N ALA A 172 -7.20 10.56 8.95
CA ALA A 172 -6.37 9.39 8.74
C ALA A 172 -5.95 8.74 10.07
N ALA A 173 -5.56 9.54 11.07
CA ALA A 173 -5.16 9.04 12.39
C ALA A 173 -6.31 8.32 13.12
N VAL A 174 -7.53 8.84 13.06
CA VAL A 174 -8.70 8.19 13.68
C VAL A 174 -9.05 6.89 12.95
N VAL A 175 -9.08 6.88 11.61
CA VAL A 175 -9.30 5.66 10.82
C VAL A 175 -8.26 4.59 11.18
N ALA A 176 -6.98 4.94 11.19
CA ALA A 176 -5.89 4.04 11.53
C ALA A 176 -6.02 3.49 12.96
N SER A 177 -6.38 4.34 13.94
CA SER A 177 -6.57 3.92 15.32
C SER A 177 -7.73 2.93 15.47
N LEU A 178 -8.82 3.11 14.75
CA LEU A 178 -9.93 2.16 14.70
C LEU A 178 -9.51 0.83 14.07
N GLN A 179 -8.68 0.86 13.02
CA GLN A 179 -8.12 -0.35 12.42
C GLN A 179 -7.22 -1.09 13.41
N VAL A 180 -6.38 -0.38 14.16
CA VAL A 180 -5.50 -0.98 15.19
C VAL A 180 -6.31 -1.65 16.28
N VAL A 181 -7.36 -1.01 16.81
CA VAL A 181 -8.23 -1.62 17.82
C VAL A 181 -8.87 -2.91 17.29
N ALA A 182 -9.36 -2.91 16.05
CA ALA A 182 -9.93 -4.12 15.44
C ALA A 182 -8.87 -5.23 15.29
N ALA A 183 -7.66 -4.88 14.84
CA ALA A 183 -6.55 -5.82 14.72
C ALA A 183 -6.12 -6.40 16.06
N MET A 184 -6.05 -5.57 17.11
CA MET A 184 -5.75 -6.05 18.47
C MET A 184 -6.81 -7.03 18.99
N LYS A 185 -8.10 -6.74 18.77
CA LYS A 185 -9.18 -7.68 19.11
C LYS A 185 -8.99 -9.02 18.41
N ILE A 186 -8.66 -9.00 17.10
CA ILE A 186 -8.40 -10.20 16.31
C ILE A 186 -7.21 -10.99 16.90
N LEU A 187 -6.08 -10.32 17.14
CA LEU A 187 -4.85 -10.94 17.63
C LEU A 187 -4.99 -11.54 19.02
N LEU A 188 -5.82 -10.94 19.87
CA LEU A 188 -6.11 -11.40 21.22
C LEU A 188 -7.27 -12.41 21.29
N GLY A 189 -7.89 -12.77 20.15
CA GLY A 189 -9.01 -13.69 20.09
C GLY A 189 -10.31 -13.12 20.66
N HIS A 190 -10.41 -11.81 20.81
CA HIS A 190 -11.64 -11.17 21.24
C HIS A 190 -12.66 -11.05 20.11
N ARG A 191 -13.94 -10.92 20.50
CA ARG A 191 -15.01 -10.66 19.52
C ARG A 191 -14.77 -9.32 18.83
N VAL A 192 -14.89 -9.35 17.50
CA VAL A 192 -14.93 -8.14 16.65
C VAL A 192 -16.35 -7.96 16.15
N ASP A 193 -16.87 -6.76 16.29
CA ASP A 193 -18.24 -6.46 15.86
C ASP A 193 -18.32 -6.39 14.33
N GLU A 194 -19.36 -7.00 13.76
CA GLU A 194 -19.65 -6.95 12.33
C GLU A 194 -20.30 -5.60 12.01
N GLN A 195 -19.45 -4.63 11.67
CA GLN A 195 -19.88 -3.26 11.43
C GLN A 195 -18.97 -2.53 10.45
N LEU A 196 -19.57 -1.60 9.73
CA LEU A 196 -18.86 -0.56 8.98
C LEU A 196 -18.94 0.73 9.79
N VAL A 197 -17.79 1.24 10.22
CA VAL A 197 -17.68 2.57 10.83
C VAL A 197 -17.42 3.56 9.70
N THR A 198 -18.22 4.61 9.63
CA THR A 198 -18.01 5.76 8.74
C THR A 198 -17.85 7.01 9.57
N LEU A 199 -16.97 7.89 9.13
CA LEU A 199 -16.73 9.16 9.81
C LEU A 199 -16.55 10.31 8.83
N ASP A 200 -16.93 11.50 9.26
CA ASP A 200 -16.52 12.77 8.69
C ASP A 200 -16.14 13.68 9.86
N LEU A 201 -14.84 13.86 10.04
CA LEU A 201 -14.33 14.59 11.20
C LEU A 201 -14.56 16.10 11.11
N TRP A 202 -14.62 16.65 9.90
CA TRP A 202 -14.92 18.07 9.75
C TRP A 202 -16.33 18.42 10.17
N GLN A 203 -17.27 17.47 9.93
CA GLN A 203 -18.65 17.60 10.35
C GLN A 203 -18.92 17.04 11.75
N GLY A 204 -17.90 16.50 12.44
CA GLY A 204 -18.05 15.88 13.74
C GLY A 204 -18.97 14.65 13.75
N ARG A 205 -19.06 13.94 12.62
CA ARG A 205 -19.97 12.79 12.47
C ARG A 205 -19.21 11.49 12.52
N ILE A 206 -19.69 10.56 13.35
CA ILE A 206 -19.22 9.16 13.37
C ILE A 206 -20.47 8.30 13.41
N GLN A 207 -20.58 7.37 12.48
CA GLN A 207 -21.71 6.46 12.36
C GLN A 207 -21.22 5.01 12.32
N THR A 208 -21.95 4.14 12.96
CA THR A 208 -21.72 2.70 12.94
C THR A 208 -22.90 2.02 12.27
N ILE A 209 -22.64 1.29 11.20
CA ILE A 209 -23.64 0.57 10.41
C ILE A 209 -23.42 -0.93 10.66
N SER A 210 -24.41 -1.62 11.23
CA SER A 210 -24.33 -3.07 11.39
C SER A 210 -24.25 -3.76 10.03
N THR A 211 -23.33 -4.70 9.90
CA THR A 211 -23.17 -5.55 8.72
C THR A 211 -23.57 -7.01 8.99
N VAL A 212 -24.17 -7.28 10.15
CA VAL A 212 -24.67 -8.61 10.53
C VAL A 212 -25.70 -9.08 9.50
N GLY A 213 -25.53 -10.32 8.99
CA GLY A 213 -26.38 -10.87 7.94
C GLY A 213 -26.09 -10.30 6.54
N GLY A 214 -25.14 -9.39 6.38
CA GLY A 214 -24.76 -8.81 5.10
C GLY A 214 -23.90 -9.72 4.21
N ARG A 215 -23.51 -10.90 4.67
CA ARG A 215 -22.81 -11.88 3.85
C ARG A 215 -23.74 -12.44 2.77
N ARG A 216 -23.26 -12.41 1.54
CA ARG A 216 -24.06 -12.82 0.38
C ARG A 216 -23.52 -14.13 -0.19
N ASP A 217 -24.40 -15.13 -0.37
CA ASP A 217 -24.03 -16.42 -0.97
C ASP A 217 -23.70 -16.29 -2.46
N ASP A 218 -24.27 -15.31 -3.14
CA ASP A 218 -23.98 -14.96 -4.54
C ASP A 218 -22.75 -14.03 -4.71
N CYS A 219 -22.12 -13.61 -3.61
CA CYS A 219 -20.91 -12.81 -3.68
C CYS A 219 -19.80 -13.55 -4.44
N SER A 220 -19.22 -12.91 -5.46
CA SER A 220 -18.18 -13.51 -6.29
C SER A 220 -16.99 -14.01 -5.45
N THR A 221 -16.53 -13.22 -4.46
CA THR A 221 -15.36 -13.60 -3.65
C THR A 221 -15.71 -14.58 -2.54
N CYS A 222 -16.54 -14.23 -1.55
CA CYS A 222 -16.71 -15.08 -0.37
C CYS A 222 -17.82 -16.14 -0.52
N GLY A 223 -18.77 -15.95 -1.46
CA GLY A 223 -19.80 -16.93 -1.78
C GLY A 223 -19.33 -17.93 -2.83
N ARG A 224 -19.03 -17.45 -4.03
CA ARG A 224 -18.64 -18.28 -5.19
C ARG A 224 -17.16 -18.63 -5.24
N ARG A 225 -16.31 -18.04 -4.39
CA ARG A 225 -14.85 -18.23 -4.34
C ARG A 225 -14.14 -17.94 -5.66
N GLN A 226 -14.58 -16.91 -6.36
CA GLN A 226 -13.97 -16.39 -7.58
C GLN A 226 -13.06 -15.20 -7.21
N PHE A 227 -11.76 -15.35 -7.43
CA PHE A 227 -10.75 -14.39 -6.96
C PHE A 227 -10.20 -13.57 -8.12
N ALA A 228 -11.09 -12.81 -8.77
CA ALA A 228 -10.82 -12.10 -10.01
C ALA A 228 -9.62 -11.12 -9.93
N PHE A 229 -9.31 -10.58 -8.75
CA PHE A 229 -8.16 -9.69 -8.57
C PHE A 229 -6.85 -10.44 -8.35
N LEU A 230 -6.89 -11.67 -7.86
CA LEU A 230 -5.72 -12.57 -7.83
C LEU A 230 -5.41 -13.17 -9.20
N ASP A 231 -6.41 -13.41 -10.03
CA ASP A 231 -6.24 -14.01 -11.34
C ASP A 231 -5.76 -13.00 -12.42
N ARG A 232 -5.70 -11.71 -12.07
CA ARG A 232 -5.17 -10.70 -12.99
C ARG A 232 -3.67 -10.90 -13.22
N SER A 233 -3.25 -10.76 -14.48
CA SER A 233 -1.83 -10.75 -14.82
C SER A 233 -1.11 -9.61 -14.10
N ALA A 234 -0.02 -9.92 -13.39
CA ALA A 234 0.80 -8.95 -12.66
C ALA A 234 1.76 -8.15 -13.56
N SER A 235 1.70 -8.35 -14.89
CA SER A 235 2.60 -7.71 -15.84
C SER A 235 2.05 -6.39 -16.37
N GLY A 236 2.89 -5.41 -16.53
CA GLY A 236 2.58 -4.22 -17.29
C GLY A 236 2.88 -2.90 -16.62
N THR A 237 2.06 -1.93 -16.98
CA THR A 237 2.15 -0.55 -16.49
C THR A 237 0.96 -0.25 -15.60
N THR A 238 1.20 0.47 -14.51
CA THR A 238 0.16 1.01 -13.63
C THR A 238 0.27 2.52 -13.61
N THR A 239 -0.78 3.23 -14.01
CA THR A 239 -0.84 4.68 -13.87
C THR A 239 -1.03 5.01 -12.39
N LEU A 240 -0.17 5.90 -11.86
CA LEU A 240 -0.27 6.37 -10.50
C LEU A 240 -1.22 7.57 -10.47
N CYS A 241 -2.46 7.32 -10.06
CA CYS A 241 -3.51 8.34 -10.02
C CYS A 241 -3.06 9.57 -9.22
N GLY A 242 -3.29 10.77 -9.79
CA GLY A 242 -2.99 12.05 -9.13
C GLY A 242 -1.51 12.47 -9.11
N ARG A 243 -0.58 11.65 -9.62
CA ARG A 243 0.88 11.93 -9.54
C ARG A 243 1.54 12.25 -10.86
N ASP A 244 0.78 12.34 -11.97
CA ASP A 244 1.32 12.48 -13.32
C ASP A 244 2.52 11.53 -13.55
N ALA A 245 2.32 10.26 -13.22
CA ALA A 245 3.35 9.25 -13.23
C ALA A 245 2.81 7.87 -13.62
N VAL A 246 3.65 7.08 -14.27
CA VAL A 246 3.38 5.68 -14.62
C VAL A 246 4.46 4.79 -14.05
N GLN A 247 4.05 3.75 -13.33
CA GLN A 247 4.93 2.68 -12.90
C GLN A 247 5.02 1.61 -13.99
N VAL A 248 6.23 1.17 -14.27
CA VAL A 248 6.52 0.05 -15.17
C VAL A 248 7.12 -1.09 -14.36
N LEU A 249 6.50 -2.27 -14.47
CA LEU A 249 6.99 -3.50 -13.85
C LEU A 249 7.70 -4.34 -14.90
N PRO A 250 8.93 -4.83 -14.64
CA PRO A 250 9.63 -5.76 -15.55
C PRO A 250 8.90 -7.10 -15.61
N ALA A 251 8.97 -7.76 -16.76
CA ALA A 251 8.41 -9.10 -16.94
C ALA A 251 9.12 -10.14 -16.06
N THR A 252 10.42 -9.94 -15.82
CA THR A 252 11.27 -10.75 -14.94
C THR A 252 11.99 -9.85 -13.95
N ARG A 253 11.96 -10.22 -12.68
CA ARG A 253 12.73 -9.49 -11.65
C ARG A 253 14.22 -9.77 -11.86
N THR A 254 14.98 -8.72 -12.11
CA THR A 254 16.44 -8.80 -12.26
C THR A 254 17.06 -7.84 -11.24
N ALA A 255 17.98 -8.35 -10.43
CA ALA A 255 18.75 -7.49 -9.54
C ALA A 255 19.63 -6.53 -10.37
N LEU A 256 19.38 -5.23 -10.24
CA LEU A 256 20.10 -4.21 -10.99
C LEU A 256 21.31 -3.70 -10.19
N SER A 257 22.46 -3.55 -10.88
CA SER A 257 23.58 -2.80 -10.33
C SER A 257 23.30 -1.29 -10.49
N PHE A 258 23.12 -0.61 -9.37
CA PHE A 258 22.85 0.84 -9.38
C PHE A 258 24.03 1.65 -9.91
N GLU A 259 25.26 1.22 -9.67
CA GLU A 259 26.44 1.88 -10.25
C GLU A 259 26.40 1.85 -11.78
N ARG A 260 26.15 0.68 -12.37
CA ARG A 260 26.04 0.55 -13.84
C ARG A 260 24.83 1.34 -14.37
N MET A 261 23.74 1.33 -13.64
CA MET A 261 22.52 2.08 -14.03
C MET A 261 22.77 3.58 -13.97
N ALA A 262 23.38 4.10 -12.91
CA ALA A 262 23.72 5.52 -12.75
C ALA A 262 24.67 5.98 -13.88
N ASN A 263 25.72 5.21 -14.17
CA ASN A 263 26.67 5.51 -15.24
C ASN A 263 25.99 5.56 -16.62
N ARG A 264 25.06 4.63 -16.88
CA ARG A 264 24.28 4.60 -18.12
C ARG A 264 23.35 5.80 -18.25
N LEU A 265 22.67 6.17 -17.17
CA LEU A 265 21.71 7.28 -17.14
C LEU A 265 22.40 8.65 -17.14
N ALA A 266 23.68 8.75 -16.72
CA ALA A 266 24.45 9.99 -16.70
C ALA A 266 24.63 10.60 -18.10
N THR A 267 24.56 9.79 -19.16
CA THR A 267 24.60 10.27 -20.55
C THR A 267 23.25 10.84 -21.04
N ALA A 268 22.15 10.55 -20.32
CA ALA A 268 20.80 10.93 -20.69
C ALA A 268 20.23 12.10 -19.87
N GLY A 269 20.87 12.45 -18.74
CA GLY A 269 20.37 13.52 -17.90
C GLY A 269 21.11 13.64 -16.56
N THR A 270 20.51 14.41 -15.66
CA THR A 270 21.05 14.58 -14.28
C THR A 270 20.65 13.38 -13.44
N VAL A 271 21.64 12.71 -12.83
CA VAL A 271 21.46 11.48 -12.05
C VAL A 271 21.72 11.72 -10.58
N GLU A 272 20.82 11.23 -9.76
CA GLU A 272 20.97 11.07 -8.31
C GLU A 272 20.90 9.57 -7.99
N SER A 273 21.87 9.04 -7.27
CA SER A 273 21.92 7.63 -6.88
C SER A 273 22.02 7.50 -5.37
N THR A 274 21.16 6.69 -4.80
CA THR A 274 21.16 6.31 -3.38
C THR A 274 21.30 4.78 -3.26
N PRO A 275 21.53 4.22 -2.08
CA PRO A 275 21.49 2.76 -1.89
C PRO A 275 20.15 2.10 -2.26
N HIS A 276 19.08 2.87 -2.43
CA HIS A 276 17.71 2.38 -2.56
C HIS A 276 17.09 2.64 -3.93
N LEU A 277 17.60 3.63 -4.69
CA LEU A 277 17.07 3.98 -6.01
C LEU A 277 18.13 4.76 -6.83
N VAL A 278 17.90 4.76 -8.15
CA VAL A 278 18.57 5.70 -9.07
C VAL A 278 17.50 6.57 -9.71
N ARG A 279 17.64 7.88 -9.57
CA ARG A 279 16.75 8.87 -10.19
C ARG A 279 17.51 9.60 -11.30
N CYS A 280 16.86 9.79 -12.44
CA CYS A 280 17.40 10.57 -13.56
C CYS A 280 16.34 11.53 -14.07
N ARG A 281 16.68 12.81 -14.15
CA ARG A 281 15.91 13.80 -14.90
C ARG A 281 16.42 13.81 -16.34
N LEU A 282 15.63 13.26 -17.25
CA LEU A 282 15.99 13.12 -18.67
C LEU A 282 16.01 14.49 -19.35
N THR A 283 17.14 14.87 -19.93
CA THR A 283 17.33 16.19 -20.56
C THR A 283 16.45 16.35 -21.81
N GLU A 284 16.30 15.29 -22.61
CA GLU A 284 15.61 15.32 -23.88
C GLU A 284 14.10 15.50 -23.75
N SER A 285 13.48 14.82 -22.75
CA SER A 285 12.03 14.78 -22.56
C SER A 285 11.51 15.57 -21.36
N GLY A 286 12.41 15.98 -20.46
CA GLY A 286 12.05 16.60 -19.18
C GLY A 286 11.41 15.62 -18.16
N LEU A 287 11.19 14.36 -18.54
CA LEU A 287 10.62 13.34 -17.69
C LEU A 287 11.60 12.95 -16.56
N ALA A 288 11.07 12.55 -15.40
CA ALA A 288 11.88 12.00 -14.34
C ALA A 288 11.68 10.47 -14.25
N LEU A 289 12.80 9.75 -14.38
CA LEU A 289 12.85 8.29 -14.27
C LEU A 289 13.44 7.90 -12.91
N THR A 290 12.69 7.12 -12.12
CA THR A 290 13.18 6.53 -10.85
C THR A 290 13.21 5.02 -11.01
N VAL A 291 14.37 4.41 -10.80
CA VAL A 291 14.59 2.95 -10.95
C VAL A 291 14.88 2.35 -9.58
N PHE A 292 14.27 1.21 -9.27
CA PHE A 292 14.39 0.49 -8.01
C PHE A 292 15.21 -0.81 -8.17
N PRO A 293 15.70 -1.41 -7.04
CA PRO A 293 16.58 -2.58 -7.09
C PRO A 293 15.94 -3.82 -7.76
N ASP A 294 14.62 -3.94 -7.69
CA ASP A 294 13.83 -5.04 -8.28
C ASP A 294 13.56 -4.87 -9.78
N GLY A 295 14.11 -3.80 -10.38
CA GLY A 295 13.96 -3.49 -11.80
C GLY A 295 12.72 -2.69 -12.15
N ARG A 296 11.78 -2.49 -11.24
CA ARG A 296 10.65 -1.59 -11.49
C ARG A 296 11.11 -0.16 -11.65
N ALA A 297 10.36 0.63 -12.41
CA ALA A 297 10.65 2.04 -12.56
C ALA A 297 9.38 2.88 -12.52
N ILE A 298 9.51 4.13 -12.07
CA ILE A 298 8.46 5.15 -12.12
C ILE A 298 8.91 6.23 -13.10
N VAL A 299 8.07 6.52 -14.09
CA VAL A 299 8.26 7.62 -15.04
C VAL A 299 7.29 8.73 -14.67
N LYS A 300 7.78 9.84 -14.14
CA LYS A 300 7.01 11.03 -13.76
C LYS A 300 7.03 12.08 -14.86
N GLY A 301 5.93 12.79 -15.03
CA GLY A 301 5.69 13.78 -16.12
C GLY A 301 4.92 13.20 -17.30
N THR A 302 4.33 12.01 -17.15
CA THR A 302 3.41 11.42 -18.13
C THR A 302 2.40 10.53 -17.45
N THR A 303 1.18 10.49 -17.98
CA THR A 303 0.13 9.53 -17.63
C THR A 303 -0.06 8.45 -18.70
N ASP A 304 0.68 8.53 -19.81
CA ASP A 304 0.60 7.58 -20.92
C ASP A 304 1.49 6.34 -20.67
N PRO A 305 0.89 5.15 -20.51
CA PRO A 305 1.63 3.91 -20.35
C PRO A 305 2.55 3.55 -21.51
N ALA A 306 2.24 4.00 -22.75
CA ALA A 306 3.08 3.72 -23.91
C ALA A 306 4.37 4.54 -23.86
N VAL A 307 4.28 5.81 -23.48
CA VAL A 307 5.44 6.68 -23.25
C VAL A 307 6.33 6.11 -22.14
N ALA A 308 5.73 5.72 -21.03
CA ALA A 308 6.48 5.14 -19.89
C ALA A 308 7.20 3.84 -20.28
N ARG A 309 6.55 2.93 -21.02
CA ARG A 309 7.19 1.71 -21.53
C ARG A 309 8.35 2.02 -22.47
N SER A 310 8.19 3.00 -23.34
CA SER A 310 9.26 3.43 -24.26
C SER A 310 10.48 3.95 -23.50
N VAL A 311 10.26 4.81 -22.50
CA VAL A 311 11.31 5.30 -21.61
C VAL A 311 11.99 4.16 -20.87
N TYR A 312 11.20 3.23 -20.32
CA TYR A 312 11.73 2.06 -19.63
C TYR A 312 12.61 1.21 -20.54
N ALA A 313 12.11 0.82 -21.72
CA ALA A 313 12.86 0.01 -22.69
C ALA A 313 14.16 0.68 -23.13
N ARG A 314 14.14 2.00 -23.35
CA ARG A 314 15.31 2.77 -23.78
C ARG A 314 16.39 2.88 -22.70
N TYR A 315 15.99 3.10 -21.45
CA TYR A 315 16.93 3.47 -20.38
C TYR A 315 17.16 2.39 -19.30
N VAL A 316 16.20 1.50 -19.06
CA VAL A 316 16.34 0.41 -18.09
C VAL A 316 16.62 -0.92 -18.80
N GLY A 317 15.96 -1.16 -19.90
CA GLY A 317 16.07 -2.39 -20.68
C GLY A 317 14.87 -3.31 -20.48
N THR A 318 14.73 -4.29 -21.37
CA THR A 318 13.69 -5.34 -21.34
C THR A 318 14.25 -6.61 -20.73
#